data_8a6d37b5ae8ff6885876950c7b11bd12
#
_entry.id   8a6d37b5ae8ff6885876950c7b11bd12
#
_cell.length_a   1.000
_cell.length_b   1.000
_cell.length_c   1.000
_cell.angle_alpha   90.00
_cell.angle_beta   90.00
_cell.angle_gamma   90.00
#
_symmetry.space_group_name_H-M   'P 1'
#
loop_
_entity.id
_entity.type
_entity.pdbx_description
1 polymer ?
#
loop_
_entity_poly.entity_id
_entity_poly.type
_entity_poly.pdbx_seq_one_letter_code
_entity_poly.pdbx_strand_id
1 'polypeptide(L)'
;YAVAKMSDSDPHPVDVAVVPAGVIRDSYAKGNITPENVFHSFSLGIGEDGIPGYPLISIYLTGAELKIAAEIDASISDLMTTARLYTDGLYWNYNPNRMILNKVTDVYLCDNDEKHVELEDDKLYRVVTDFYTSQMLGGVTELSMGLLSIVPKFVDGTPVENYEDAIIMKGDQELKAWVAIADYMSSFEDTDGDGIGNVPAKYGTLEGRKVVEDSKNIIDLVKNPNKFFFMIIGIVLLLLAIV
;
A
#
# COMPACT_ATOMS: atom_id res chain seq x y z
N TYR A 1 -10.71 8.03 -1.12
CA TYR A 1 -12.07 8.58 -1.29
C TYR A 1 -12.75 8.87 0.06
N ALA A 2 -12.97 7.86 0.91
CA ALA A 2 -13.70 8.04 2.18
C ALA A 2 -13.01 9.09 3.06
N VAL A 3 -11.70 8.99 3.25
CA VAL A 3 -10.90 9.93 4.03
C VAL A 3 -10.93 11.34 3.42
N ALA A 4 -10.83 11.47 2.09
CA ALA A 4 -10.89 12.77 1.43
C ALA A 4 -12.25 13.48 1.54
N LYS A 5 -13.34 12.75 1.79
CA LYS A 5 -14.68 13.30 2.00
C LYS A 5 -15.01 13.61 3.46
N MET A 6 -14.19 13.16 4.38
CA MET A 6 -14.38 13.41 5.80
C MET A 6 -13.70 14.72 6.20
N SER A 7 -14.26 15.40 7.19
CA SER A 7 -13.59 16.49 7.91
C SER A 7 -12.51 15.87 8.79
N ASP A 8 -11.41 15.48 8.18
CA ASP A 8 -10.27 14.97 8.90
C ASP A 8 -9.39 16.18 9.30
N SER A 9 -8.72 16.06 10.41
CA SER A 9 -7.88 17.12 10.96
C SER A 9 -6.65 17.45 10.12
N ASP A 10 -6.32 16.59 9.13
CA ASP A 10 -5.19 16.76 8.25
C ASP A 10 -5.64 17.35 6.90
N PRO A 11 -5.26 18.62 6.59
CA PRO A 11 -5.67 19.29 5.35
C PRO A 11 -4.93 18.79 4.09
N HIS A 12 -3.90 17.94 4.24
CA HIS A 12 -3.13 17.45 3.11
C HIS A 12 -3.93 16.36 2.37
N PRO A 13 -3.87 16.34 1.02
CA PRO A 13 -4.50 15.27 0.27
C PRO A 13 -3.85 13.92 0.59
N VAL A 14 -4.61 12.84 0.46
CA VAL A 14 -4.07 11.50 0.52
C VAL A 14 -3.36 11.21 -0.80
N ASP A 15 -2.05 10.97 -0.74
CA ASP A 15 -1.24 10.63 -1.91
C ASP A 15 -1.35 9.14 -2.27
N VAL A 16 -1.37 8.28 -1.25
CA VAL A 16 -1.33 6.83 -1.42
C VAL A 16 -2.30 6.14 -0.46
N ALA A 17 -3.06 5.17 -0.96
CA ALA A 17 -3.72 4.17 -0.13
C ALA A 17 -3.05 2.82 -0.36
N VAL A 18 -2.83 2.04 0.71
CA VAL A 18 -2.21 0.73 0.61
C VAL A 18 -2.86 -0.28 1.53
N VAL A 19 -3.08 -1.50 1.01
CA VAL A 19 -3.66 -2.62 1.73
C VAL A 19 -2.93 -3.91 1.34
N PRO A 20 -2.45 -4.73 2.29
CA PRO A 20 -1.89 -6.04 1.96
C PRO A 20 -3.00 -7.07 1.74
N ALA A 21 -2.72 -8.07 0.91
CA ALA A 21 -3.64 -9.18 0.64
C ALA A 21 -4.09 -9.90 1.91
N GLY A 22 -3.23 -9.94 2.93
CA GLY A 22 -3.49 -10.64 4.20
C GLY A 22 -4.68 -10.12 5.00
N VAL A 23 -5.08 -8.85 4.83
CA VAL A 23 -6.25 -8.29 5.52
C VAL A 23 -7.56 -8.46 4.73
N ILE A 24 -7.48 -8.81 3.45
CA ILE A 24 -8.64 -9.08 2.60
C ILE A 24 -9.12 -10.50 2.88
N ARG A 25 -10.37 -10.66 3.37
CA ARG A 25 -10.87 -11.93 3.90
C ARG A 25 -11.92 -12.59 3.04
N ASP A 26 -12.56 -11.84 2.14
CA ASP A 26 -13.61 -12.35 1.28
C ASP A 26 -13.65 -11.62 -0.06
N SER A 27 -14.45 -12.12 -0.98
CA SER A 27 -14.73 -11.54 -2.29
C SER A 27 -16.23 -11.32 -2.46
N TYR A 28 -16.59 -10.39 -3.38
CA TYR A 28 -17.98 -10.10 -3.64
C TYR A 28 -18.53 -10.97 -4.78
N ALA A 29 -19.62 -11.67 -4.50
CA ALA A 29 -20.36 -12.38 -5.53
C ALA A 29 -21.18 -11.38 -6.38
N LYS A 30 -21.50 -11.77 -7.63
CA LYS A 30 -22.39 -11.00 -8.48
C LYS A 30 -23.78 -10.88 -7.85
N GLY A 31 -24.30 -9.69 -7.74
CA GLY A 31 -25.60 -9.35 -7.16
C GLY A 31 -25.50 -8.13 -6.25
N ASN A 32 -26.51 -7.91 -5.44
CA ASN A 32 -26.54 -6.80 -4.47
C ASN A 32 -25.52 -7.06 -3.36
N ILE A 33 -24.64 -6.07 -3.11
CA ILE A 33 -23.65 -6.11 -2.05
C ILE A 33 -24.22 -5.36 -0.83
N THR A 34 -24.35 -6.06 0.28
CA THR A 34 -24.82 -5.49 1.54
C THR A 34 -23.67 -5.00 2.41
N PRO A 35 -23.91 -4.10 3.39
CA PRO A 35 -22.89 -3.72 4.37
C PRO A 35 -22.26 -4.91 5.10
N GLU A 36 -23.03 -6.00 5.33
CA GLU A 36 -22.52 -7.24 5.91
C GLU A 36 -21.49 -7.92 4.99
N ASN A 37 -21.73 -7.95 3.67
CA ASN A 37 -20.76 -8.49 2.72
C ASN A 37 -19.47 -7.66 2.74
N VAL A 38 -19.59 -6.33 2.82
CA VAL A 38 -18.42 -5.45 2.92
C VAL A 38 -17.68 -5.68 4.24
N PHE A 39 -18.38 -5.82 5.35
CA PHE A 39 -17.77 -6.16 6.64
C PHE A 39 -16.98 -7.46 6.55
N HIS A 40 -17.55 -8.53 5.98
CA HIS A 40 -16.85 -9.81 5.84
C HIS A 40 -15.56 -9.72 5.03
N SER A 41 -15.47 -8.80 4.06
CA SER A 41 -14.26 -8.63 3.27
C SER A 41 -13.09 -7.99 4.06
N PHE A 42 -13.39 -7.25 5.16
CA PHE A 42 -12.41 -6.57 6.02
C PHE A 42 -12.75 -6.72 7.51
N SER A 43 -13.07 -7.94 7.95
CA SER A 43 -13.58 -8.23 9.30
C SER A 43 -12.50 -8.43 10.36
N LEU A 44 -11.22 -8.29 10.03
CA LEU A 44 -10.14 -8.55 10.99
C LEU A 44 -10.02 -7.43 12.03
N GLY A 45 -9.70 -7.87 13.25
CA GLY A 45 -9.37 -7.01 14.37
C GLY A 45 -10.58 -6.39 15.06
N ILE A 46 -10.29 -5.68 16.12
CA ILE A 46 -11.22 -4.87 16.90
C ILE A 46 -10.45 -3.59 17.26
N GLY A 47 -11.07 -2.44 17.08
CA GLY A 47 -10.49 -1.18 17.48
C GLY A 47 -10.57 -0.93 19.00
N GLU A 48 -9.99 0.16 19.47
CA GLU A 48 -10.09 0.58 20.87
C GLU A 48 -11.51 0.95 21.28
N ASP A 49 -12.33 1.39 20.30
CA ASP A 49 -13.76 1.63 20.47
C ASP A 49 -14.59 0.35 20.69
N GLY A 50 -13.96 -0.83 20.65
CA GLY A 50 -14.59 -2.14 20.80
C GLY A 50 -15.43 -2.58 19.59
N ILE A 51 -15.41 -1.83 18.48
CA ILE A 51 -16.14 -2.16 17.25
C ILE A 51 -15.25 -3.06 16.34
N PRO A 52 -15.80 -4.17 15.81
CA PRO A 52 -15.07 -5.06 14.91
C PRO A 52 -14.59 -4.38 13.61
N GLY A 53 -13.41 -4.78 13.15
CA GLY A 53 -12.69 -4.25 11.99
C GLY A 53 -11.53 -3.35 12.41
N TYR A 54 -10.40 -3.47 11.69
CA TYR A 54 -9.28 -2.57 11.92
C TYR A 54 -9.64 -1.13 11.49
N PRO A 55 -9.26 -0.12 12.30
CA PRO A 55 -9.38 1.27 11.89
C PRO A 55 -8.38 1.59 10.78
N LEU A 56 -8.70 2.60 9.99
CA LEU A 56 -7.74 3.26 9.10
C LEU A 56 -6.86 4.21 9.88
N ILE A 57 -5.62 4.31 9.47
CA ILE A 57 -4.65 5.28 9.98
C ILE A 57 -4.13 6.17 8.85
N SER A 58 -3.71 7.37 9.22
CA SER A 58 -3.06 8.35 8.35
C SER A 58 -1.63 8.57 8.82
N ILE A 59 -0.69 8.19 7.99
CA ILE A 59 0.75 8.30 8.26
C ILE A 59 1.44 8.97 7.09
N TYR A 60 2.69 9.36 7.29
CA TYR A 60 3.55 9.88 6.24
C TYR A 60 4.76 8.98 6.05
N LEU A 61 5.07 8.70 4.78
CA LEU A 61 6.27 7.98 4.35
C LEU A 61 7.07 8.86 3.39
N THR A 62 8.38 8.74 3.41
CA THR A 62 9.24 9.38 2.41
C THR A 62 9.14 8.66 1.07
N GLY A 63 9.49 9.33 -0.03
CA GLY A 63 9.54 8.69 -1.34
C GLY A 63 10.48 7.49 -1.37
N ALA A 64 11.60 7.58 -0.65
CA ALA A 64 12.53 6.45 -0.49
C ALA A 64 11.87 5.25 0.20
N GLU A 65 11.03 5.47 1.22
CA GLU A 65 10.29 4.41 1.93
C GLU A 65 9.20 3.79 1.06
N LEU A 66 8.52 4.60 0.23
CA LEU A 66 7.54 4.09 -0.75
C LEU A 66 8.21 3.19 -1.81
N LYS A 67 9.43 3.57 -2.27
CA LYS A 67 10.24 2.71 -3.17
C LYS A 67 10.63 1.40 -2.50
N ILE A 68 10.96 1.41 -1.21
CA ILE A 68 11.21 0.19 -0.42
C ILE A 68 9.94 -0.68 -0.33
N ALA A 69 8.77 -0.08 -0.08
CA ALA A 69 7.51 -0.82 -0.02
C ALA A 69 7.19 -1.53 -1.35
N ALA A 70 7.38 -0.86 -2.49
CA ALA A 70 7.23 -1.44 -3.82
C ALA A 70 8.21 -2.60 -4.05
N GLU A 71 9.48 -2.45 -3.59
CA GLU A 71 10.51 -3.50 -3.72
C GLU A 71 10.21 -4.71 -2.83
N ILE A 72 9.66 -4.51 -1.62
CA ILE A 72 9.19 -5.60 -0.76
C ILE A 72 8.08 -6.38 -1.48
N ASP A 73 7.08 -5.69 -2.03
CA ASP A 73 6.02 -6.35 -2.80
C ASP A 73 6.59 -7.15 -3.97
N ALA A 74 7.42 -6.55 -4.81
CA ALA A 74 7.97 -7.22 -5.99
C ALA A 74 8.88 -8.40 -5.66
N SER A 75 9.57 -8.37 -4.51
CA SER A 75 10.56 -9.39 -4.13
C SER A 75 10.02 -10.48 -3.21
N ILE A 76 9.04 -10.16 -2.37
CA ILE A 76 8.58 -11.04 -1.28
C ILE A 76 7.19 -11.63 -1.55
N SER A 77 6.32 -10.96 -2.32
CA SER A 77 4.93 -11.40 -2.50
C SER A 77 4.78 -12.78 -3.17
N ASP A 78 5.77 -13.23 -3.93
CA ASP A 78 5.78 -14.57 -4.52
C ASP A 78 6.10 -15.66 -3.47
N LEU A 79 6.83 -15.30 -2.41
CA LEU A 79 7.17 -16.19 -1.29
C LEU A 79 6.10 -16.13 -0.21
N MET A 80 5.51 -14.97 0.01
CA MET A 80 4.48 -14.70 1.02
C MET A 80 3.33 -13.91 0.37
N THR A 81 2.35 -14.61 -0.15
CA THR A 81 1.22 -13.99 -0.90
C THR A 81 0.39 -13.02 -0.06
N THR A 82 0.36 -13.20 1.27
CA THR A 82 -0.31 -12.29 2.20
C THR A 82 0.36 -10.92 2.32
N ALA A 83 1.65 -10.82 1.95
CA ALA A 83 2.39 -9.57 1.94
C ALA A 83 2.23 -8.79 0.63
N ARG A 84 1.50 -9.33 -0.37
CA ARG A 84 1.21 -8.63 -1.61
C ARG A 84 0.41 -7.37 -1.32
N LEU A 85 0.90 -6.23 -1.79
CA LEU A 85 0.26 -4.94 -1.59
C LEU A 85 -0.75 -4.64 -2.71
N TYR A 86 -1.87 -4.05 -2.35
CA TYR A 86 -2.78 -3.38 -3.27
C TYR A 86 -2.72 -1.89 -2.97
N THR A 87 -2.46 -1.08 -3.99
CA THR A 87 -2.24 0.36 -3.84
C THR A 87 -3.21 1.16 -4.69
N ASP A 88 -3.47 2.38 -4.25
CA ASP A 88 -4.04 3.44 -5.06
C ASP A 88 -3.13 4.67 -4.92
N GLY A 89 -2.93 5.41 -6.02
CA GLY A 89 -1.98 6.52 -6.07
C GLY A 89 -0.52 6.12 -6.30
N LEU A 90 -0.08 4.94 -5.87
CA LEU A 90 1.29 4.44 -6.05
C LEU A 90 1.34 3.36 -7.13
N TYR A 91 2.24 3.54 -8.09
CA TYR A 91 2.45 2.67 -9.26
C TYR A 91 3.91 2.24 -9.33
N TRP A 92 4.18 1.05 -9.88
CA TRP A 92 5.56 0.63 -10.16
C TRP A 92 5.66 -0.38 -11.29
N ASN A 93 6.82 -0.34 -11.94
CA ASN A 93 7.26 -1.32 -12.90
C ASN A 93 8.28 -2.25 -12.23
N TYR A 94 8.26 -3.53 -12.56
CA TYR A 94 9.24 -4.46 -12.04
C TYR A 94 9.54 -5.60 -13.00
N ASN A 95 10.77 -6.12 -12.92
CA ASN A 95 11.20 -7.30 -13.66
C ASN A 95 11.42 -8.48 -12.69
N PRO A 96 10.60 -9.54 -12.76
CA PRO A 96 10.70 -10.69 -11.85
C PRO A 96 12.02 -11.46 -11.96
N ASN A 97 12.74 -11.34 -13.11
CA ASN A 97 14.01 -12.02 -13.35
C ASN A 97 15.21 -11.30 -12.72
N ARG A 98 15.04 -10.12 -12.19
CA ARG A 98 16.10 -9.38 -11.48
C ARG A 98 16.38 -10.00 -10.12
N MET A 99 17.50 -9.63 -9.54
CA MET A 99 17.90 -10.06 -8.20
C MET A 99 16.86 -9.61 -7.15
N ILE A 100 16.63 -10.44 -6.15
CA ILE A 100 15.79 -10.12 -5.00
C ILE A 100 16.23 -8.78 -4.39
N LEU A 101 15.28 -7.95 -3.94
CA LEU A 101 15.46 -6.57 -3.48
C LEU A 101 16.06 -5.61 -4.53
N ASN A 102 16.00 -5.99 -5.81
CA ASN A 102 16.35 -5.13 -6.95
C ASN A 102 15.44 -5.43 -8.16
N LYS A 103 14.21 -5.87 -7.91
CA LYS A 103 13.25 -6.21 -8.98
C LYS A 103 12.55 -4.99 -9.56
N VAL A 104 12.30 -3.98 -8.74
CA VAL A 104 11.63 -2.75 -9.16
C VAL A 104 12.54 -1.94 -10.08
N THR A 105 11.98 -1.47 -11.19
CA THR A 105 12.68 -0.67 -12.21
C THR A 105 12.27 0.79 -12.16
N ASP A 106 11.03 1.07 -11.72
CA ASP A 106 10.48 2.40 -11.59
C ASP A 106 9.37 2.45 -10.53
N VAL A 107 9.23 3.55 -9.80
CA VAL A 107 8.14 3.82 -8.84
C VAL A 107 7.69 5.26 -8.96
N TYR A 108 6.40 5.47 -9.12
CA TYR A 108 5.84 6.80 -9.37
C TYR A 108 4.42 6.94 -8.83
N LEU A 109 3.96 8.18 -8.70
CA LEU A 109 2.55 8.53 -8.53
C LEU A 109 1.95 8.90 -9.88
N CYS A 110 0.62 8.83 -9.99
CA CYS A 110 -0.09 9.46 -11.09
C CYS A 110 -0.83 10.69 -10.59
N ASP A 111 -0.72 11.80 -11.32
CA ASP A 111 -1.52 12.99 -11.07
C ASP A 111 -2.97 12.80 -11.59
N ASN A 112 -3.81 13.83 -11.40
CA ASN A 112 -5.20 13.81 -11.84
C ASN A 112 -5.38 13.68 -13.38
N ASP A 113 -4.32 13.95 -14.15
CA ASP A 113 -4.27 13.79 -15.60
C ASP A 113 -3.64 12.45 -16.03
N GLU A 114 -3.46 11.52 -15.08
CA GLU A 114 -2.79 10.22 -15.25
C GLU A 114 -1.32 10.33 -15.70
N LYS A 115 -0.68 11.47 -15.41
CA LYS A 115 0.73 11.65 -15.73
C LYS A 115 1.60 11.08 -14.63
N HIS A 116 2.69 10.47 -15.06
CA HIS A 116 3.76 9.97 -14.22
C HIS A 116 4.42 11.12 -13.44
N VAL A 117 4.45 11.01 -12.12
CA VAL A 117 5.11 11.95 -11.21
C VAL A 117 6.15 11.17 -10.40
N GLU A 118 7.42 11.50 -10.59
CA GLU A 118 8.51 10.86 -9.86
C GLU A 118 8.44 11.13 -8.36
N LEU A 119 8.79 10.13 -7.56
CA LEU A 119 8.92 10.26 -6.11
C LEU A 119 10.24 10.95 -5.75
N GLU A 120 10.14 12.02 -4.98
CA GLU A 120 11.28 12.68 -4.34
C GLU A 120 11.65 11.93 -3.06
N ASP A 121 12.89 11.46 -2.94
CA ASP A 121 13.31 10.53 -1.86
C ASP A 121 13.03 11.06 -0.46
N ASP A 122 13.27 12.35 -0.21
CA ASP A 122 13.14 12.97 1.12
C ASP A 122 11.77 13.63 1.37
N LYS A 123 10.90 13.70 0.36
CA LYS A 123 9.57 14.29 0.49
C LYS A 123 8.63 13.33 1.21
N LEU A 124 7.82 13.88 2.10
CA LEU A 124 6.76 13.16 2.79
C LEU A 124 5.51 13.06 1.92
N TYR A 125 4.96 11.87 1.83
CA TYR A 125 3.71 11.55 1.14
C TYR A 125 2.72 11.00 2.15
N ARG A 126 1.49 11.49 2.12
CA ARG A 126 0.43 11.02 2.99
C ARG A 126 -0.08 9.66 2.55
N VAL A 127 0.02 8.68 3.43
CA VAL A 127 -0.38 7.29 3.20
C VAL A 127 -1.53 6.92 4.14
N VAL A 128 -2.59 6.36 3.58
CA VAL A 128 -3.68 5.76 4.34
C VAL A 128 -3.59 4.25 4.24
N THR A 129 -3.62 3.58 5.38
CA THR A 129 -3.62 2.12 5.47
C THR A 129 -4.45 1.66 6.67
N ASP A 130 -4.58 0.36 6.90
CA ASP A 130 -5.19 -0.17 8.11
C ASP A 130 -4.18 -0.26 9.28
N PHE A 131 -4.70 -0.31 10.49
CA PHE A 131 -3.91 -0.35 11.72
C PHE A 131 -2.94 -1.54 11.78
N TYR A 132 -3.37 -2.73 11.35
CA TYR A 132 -2.53 -3.92 11.35
C TYR A 132 -1.33 -3.79 10.39
N THR A 133 -1.58 -3.26 9.20
CA THR A 133 -0.54 -3.02 8.20
C THR A 133 0.57 -2.13 8.75
N SER A 134 0.20 -1.06 9.47
CA SER A 134 1.18 -0.14 10.05
C SER A 134 2.06 -0.81 11.11
N GLN A 135 1.49 -1.65 11.95
CA GLN A 135 2.25 -2.44 12.92
C GLN A 135 3.24 -3.39 12.23
N MET A 136 2.85 -3.97 11.08
CA MET A 136 3.73 -4.85 10.30
C MET A 136 4.93 -4.11 9.69
N LEU A 137 4.83 -2.81 9.41
CA LEU A 137 5.97 -2.02 8.92
C LEU A 137 7.12 -1.99 9.90
N GLY A 138 6.84 -1.84 11.21
CA GLY A 138 7.84 -1.97 12.27
C GLY A 138 8.52 -3.34 12.26
N GLY A 139 7.73 -4.41 12.13
CA GLY A 139 8.22 -5.79 12.03
C GLY A 139 9.13 -6.04 10.82
N VAL A 140 8.87 -5.43 9.68
CA VAL A 140 9.75 -5.52 8.49
C VAL A 140 11.13 -4.97 8.79
N THR A 141 11.21 -3.83 9.47
CA THR A 141 12.50 -3.24 9.87
C THR A 141 13.28 -4.17 10.81
N GLU A 142 12.61 -4.75 11.79
CA GLU A 142 13.23 -5.65 12.77
C GLU A 142 13.70 -6.97 12.10
N LEU A 143 12.83 -7.64 11.33
CA LEU A 143 13.15 -8.89 10.64
C LEU A 143 14.25 -8.73 9.59
N SER A 144 14.35 -7.57 8.97
CA SER A 144 15.42 -7.25 8.02
C SER A 144 16.72 -6.76 8.68
N MET A 145 16.79 -6.74 10.02
CA MET A 145 17.91 -6.16 10.78
C MET A 145 18.21 -4.70 10.36
N GLY A 146 17.16 -3.92 10.10
CA GLY A 146 17.27 -2.52 9.68
C GLY A 146 17.61 -2.30 8.21
N LEU A 147 17.72 -3.37 7.42
CA LEU A 147 18.03 -3.29 5.99
C LEU A 147 16.89 -2.65 5.20
N LEU A 148 15.66 -3.05 5.50
CA LEU A 148 14.42 -2.53 4.93
C LEU A 148 13.74 -1.69 6.02
N SER A 149 14.08 -0.40 6.10
CA SER A 149 13.51 0.49 7.10
C SER A 149 12.40 1.32 6.47
N ILE A 150 11.18 1.14 6.99
CA ILE A 150 10.01 1.98 6.71
C ILE A 150 9.54 2.47 8.08
N VAL A 151 9.68 3.76 8.33
CA VAL A 151 9.34 4.39 9.60
C VAL A 151 8.16 5.32 9.39
N PRO A 152 6.93 4.93 9.77
CA PRO A 152 5.78 5.82 9.74
C PRO A 152 6.01 7.11 10.53
N LYS A 153 5.55 8.23 9.97
CA LYS A 153 5.77 9.56 10.53
C LYS A 153 4.45 10.33 10.59
N PHE A 154 4.42 11.33 11.43
CA PHE A 154 3.42 12.41 11.36
C PHE A 154 3.82 13.42 10.26
N VAL A 155 2.93 14.38 9.99
CA VAL A 155 3.12 15.41 8.95
C VAL A 155 4.35 16.27 9.18
N ASP A 156 4.79 16.43 10.42
CA ASP A 156 6.00 17.19 10.80
C ASP A 156 7.31 16.38 10.67
N GLY A 157 7.20 15.11 10.23
CA GLY A 157 8.33 14.20 10.06
C GLY A 157 8.73 13.44 11.32
N THR A 158 8.07 13.65 12.47
CA THR A 158 8.35 12.88 13.68
C THR A 158 7.85 11.45 13.55
N PRO A 159 8.61 10.43 14.01
CA PRO A 159 8.16 9.04 13.97
C PRO A 159 6.87 8.81 14.77
N VAL A 160 5.98 7.97 14.24
CA VAL A 160 4.80 7.48 14.95
C VAL A 160 5.25 6.36 15.89
N GLU A 161 5.33 6.65 17.18
CA GLU A 161 5.66 5.66 18.19
C GLU A 161 4.45 4.82 18.60
N ASN A 162 3.29 5.48 18.73
CA ASN A 162 2.00 4.84 19.00
C ASN A 162 1.06 5.03 17.80
N TYR A 163 0.71 3.94 17.13
CA TYR A 163 -0.16 3.98 15.93
C TYR A 163 -1.60 4.40 16.24
N GLU A 164 -2.04 4.32 17.49
CA GLU A 164 -3.36 4.79 17.93
C GLU A 164 -3.52 6.30 17.72
N ASP A 165 -2.42 7.06 17.86
CA ASP A 165 -2.40 8.52 17.63
C ASP A 165 -2.57 8.89 16.14
N ALA A 166 -2.47 7.93 15.23
CA ALA A 166 -2.64 8.11 13.79
C ALA A 166 -3.99 7.58 13.27
N ILE A 167 -4.87 7.08 14.16
CA ILE A 167 -6.20 6.58 13.78
C ILE A 167 -7.05 7.71 13.21
N ILE A 168 -7.70 7.43 12.09
CA ILE A 168 -8.65 8.34 11.46
C ILE A 168 -10.01 8.21 12.17
N MET A 169 -10.52 9.32 12.65
CA MET A 169 -11.81 9.39 13.35
C MET A 169 -12.93 9.90 12.44
N LYS A 170 -14.10 9.27 12.52
CA LYS A 170 -15.36 9.73 11.91
C LYS A 170 -16.30 10.17 13.03
N GLY A 171 -16.26 11.45 13.37
CA GLY A 171 -16.88 11.93 14.61
C GLY A 171 -16.16 11.37 15.83
N ASP A 172 -16.90 10.70 16.73
CA ASP A 172 -16.37 10.10 17.96
C ASP A 172 -16.00 8.61 17.78
N GLN A 173 -16.08 8.07 16.56
CA GLN A 173 -15.79 6.67 16.26
C GLN A 173 -14.57 6.54 15.34
N GLU A 174 -13.84 5.45 15.48
CA GLU A 174 -12.77 5.10 14.56
C GLU A 174 -13.33 4.79 13.16
N LEU A 175 -12.70 5.32 12.12
CA LEU A 175 -13.05 4.96 10.74
C LEU A 175 -12.54 3.55 10.43
N LYS A 176 -13.42 2.57 10.48
CA LYS A 176 -13.06 1.19 10.10
C LYS A 176 -12.86 1.07 8.58
N ALA A 177 -11.90 0.22 8.18
CA ALA A 177 -11.62 -0.02 6.77
C ALA A 177 -12.87 -0.46 5.99
N TRP A 178 -13.66 -1.38 6.55
CA TRP A 178 -14.90 -1.84 5.91
C TRP A 178 -15.96 -0.73 5.78
N VAL A 179 -16.04 0.21 6.74
CA VAL A 179 -16.94 1.39 6.66
C VAL A 179 -16.52 2.30 5.51
N ALA A 180 -15.21 2.55 5.36
CA ALA A 180 -14.67 3.35 4.26
C ALA A 180 -14.99 2.74 2.89
N ILE A 181 -14.90 1.40 2.77
CA ILE A 181 -15.28 0.68 1.55
C ILE A 181 -16.79 0.79 1.29
N ALA A 182 -17.62 0.59 2.33
CA ALA A 182 -19.08 0.72 2.19
C ALA A 182 -19.49 2.14 1.77
N ASP A 183 -18.90 3.18 2.37
CA ASP A 183 -19.12 4.58 1.97
C ASP A 183 -18.70 4.84 0.51
N TYR A 184 -17.61 4.22 0.06
CA TYR A 184 -17.16 4.32 -1.32
C TYR A 184 -18.12 3.62 -2.29
N MET A 185 -18.49 2.39 -2.01
CA MET A 185 -19.43 1.63 -2.86
C MET A 185 -20.80 2.30 -2.93
N SER A 186 -21.26 2.89 -1.83
CA SER A 186 -22.52 3.65 -1.79
C SER A 186 -22.49 4.94 -2.61
N SER A 187 -21.31 5.39 -3.04
CA SER A 187 -21.16 6.59 -3.89
C SER A 187 -21.18 6.27 -5.38
N PHE A 188 -21.29 5.01 -5.76
CA PHE A 188 -21.36 4.64 -7.18
C PHE A 188 -22.68 5.10 -7.82
N GLU A 189 -22.61 5.40 -9.10
CA GLU A 189 -23.78 5.83 -9.87
C GLU A 189 -24.73 4.66 -10.10
N ASP A 190 -26.02 4.90 -9.91
CA ASP A 190 -27.07 3.98 -10.32
C ASP A 190 -27.27 4.12 -11.84
N THR A 191 -26.76 3.15 -12.60
CA THR A 191 -26.79 3.18 -14.07
C THR A 191 -27.93 2.39 -14.69
N ASP A 192 -28.65 1.59 -13.92
CA ASP A 192 -29.79 0.78 -14.37
C ASP A 192 -31.14 1.20 -13.77
N GLY A 193 -31.14 2.15 -12.84
CA GLY A 193 -32.36 2.80 -12.31
C GLY A 193 -33.07 1.99 -11.25
N ASP A 194 -32.39 1.04 -10.57
CA ASP A 194 -32.96 0.21 -9.51
C ASP A 194 -32.83 0.85 -8.11
N GLY A 195 -32.19 2.00 -8.01
CA GLY A 195 -31.95 2.74 -6.76
C GLY A 195 -30.68 2.32 -6.02
N ILE A 196 -29.84 1.45 -6.61
CA ILE A 196 -28.59 0.96 -6.04
C ILE A 196 -27.42 1.31 -6.96
N GLY A 197 -26.34 1.83 -6.39
CA GLY A 197 -25.15 2.16 -7.19
C GLY A 197 -24.48 0.92 -7.79
N ASN A 198 -24.15 1.00 -9.08
CA ASN A 198 -23.52 -0.10 -9.81
C ASN A 198 -22.01 -0.03 -9.73
N VAL A 199 -21.35 -1.18 -9.56
CA VAL A 199 -19.87 -1.25 -9.58
C VAL A 199 -19.36 -0.80 -10.97
N PRO A 200 -18.52 0.24 -11.05
CA PRO A 200 -18.00 0.73 -12.31
C PRO A 200 -17.22 -0.32 -13.09
N ALA A 201 -17.40 -0.34 -14.43
CA ALA A 201 -16.78 -1.32 -15.32
C ALA A 201 -15.24 -1.35 -15.24
N LYS A 202 -14.60 -0.24 -14.85
CA LYS A 202 -13.15 -0.16 -14.68
C LYS A 202 -12.60 -1.20 -13.69
N TYR A 203 -13.38 -1.64 -12.69
CA TYR A 203 -12.98 -2.67 -11.74
C TYR A 203 -12.98 -4.10 -12.33
N GLY A 204 -13.51 -4.27 -13.54
CA GLY A 204 -13.42 -5.52 -14.29
C GLY A 204 -12.09 -5.72 -15.04
N THR A 205 -11.20 -4.73 -15.04
CA THR A 205 -9.92 -4.75 -15.75
C THR A 205 -8.76 -4.40 -14.82
N LEU A 206 -7.54 -4.79 -15.20
CA LEU A 206 -6.33 -4.38 -14.48
C LEU A 206 -6.05 -2.89 -14.79
N GLU A 207 -5.87 -2.10 -13.76
CA GLU A 207 -5.60 -0.65 -13.87
C GLU A 207 -4.12 -0.31 -14.11
N GLY A 208 -3.25 -1.31 -14.31
CA GLY A 208 -1.84 -1.08 -14.64
C GLY A 208 -0.98 -0.52 -13.48
N ARG A 209 -1.46 -0.61 -12.24
CA ARG A 209 -0.71 -0.10 -11.07
C ARG A 209 0.61 -0.84 -10.84
N LYS A 210 0.69 -2.08 -11.31
CA LYS A 210 1.90 -2.91 -11.28
C LYS A 210 2.14 -3.44 -12.68
N VAL A 211 3.24 -3.00 -13.31
CA VAL A 211 3.60 -3.41 -14.65
C VAL A 211 4.75 -4.40 -14.60
N VAL A 212 4.53 -5.57 -15.19
CA VAL A 212 5.56 -6.61 -15.29
C VAL A 212 6.37 -6.40 -16.56
N GLU A 213 7.67 -6.16 -16.39
CA GLU A 213 8.65 -6.04 -17.47
C GLU A 213 9.45 -7.36 -17.56
N ASP A 214 8.83 -8.44 -18.08
CA ASP A 214 9.45 -9.78 -18.12
C ASP A 214 10.57 -9.84 -19.17
N SER A 215 11.75 -9.33 -18.82
CA SER A 215 12.96 -9.37 -19.64
C SER A 215 14.04 -10.22 -19.00
N LYS A 216 14.70 -11.07 -19.82
CA LYS A 216 15.89 -11.84 -19.46
C LYS A 216 17.17 -11.28 -20.09
N ASN A 217 17.08 -10.12 -20.74
CA ASN A 217 18.24 -9.44 -21.29
C ASN A 217 19.16 -8.97 -20.15
N ILE A 218 20.45 -9.28 -20.24
CA ILE A 218 21.44 -8.96 -19.20
C ILE A 218 21.46 -7.45 -18.90
N ILE A 219 21.30 -6.60 -19.91
CA ILE A 219 21.28 -5.14 -19.72
C ILE A 219 20.11 -4.74 -18.84
N ASP A 220 18.92 -5.30 -19.08
CA ASP A 220 17.71 -4.98 -18.30
C ASP A 220 17.79 -5.53 -16.87
N LEU A 221 18.51 -6.67 -16.68
CA LEU A 221 18.69 -7.26 -15.36
C LEU A 221 19.60 -6.42 -14.44
N VAL A 222 20.51 -5.62 -15.01
CA VAL A 222 21.48 -4.82 -14.25
C VAL A 222 21.29 -3.31 -14.43
N LYS A 223 20.29 -2.87 -15.20
CA LYS A 223 20.00 -1.46 -15.43
C LYS A 223 19.52 -0.80 -14.14
N ASN A 224 20.00 0.41 -13.85
CA ASN A 224 19.61 1.22 -12.70
C ASN A 224 19.54 0.39 -11.39
N PRO A 225 20.66 -0.19 -10.93
CA PRO A 225 20.68 -1.00 -9.71
C PRO A 225 20.46 -0.12 -8.48
N ASN A 226 19.65 -0.60 -7.54
CA ASN A 226 19.44 0.09 -6.28
C ASN A 226 20.55 -0.22 -5.25
N LYS A 227 20.49 0.39 -4.06
CA LYS A 227 21.49 0.20 -2.99
C LYS A 227 21.64 -1.28 -2.57
N PHE A 228 20.57 -2.06 -2.60
CA PHE A 228 20.59 -3.48 -2.18
C PHE A 228 21.37 -4.35 -3.15
N PHE A 229 21.35 -4.03 -4.46
CA PHE A 229 22.17 -4.70 -5.45
C PHE A 229 23.66 -4.61 -5.09
N PHE A 230 24.15 -3.41 -4.85
CA PHE A 230 25.57 -3.21 -4.51
C PHE A 230 25.96 -3.87 -3.20
N MET A 231 25.08 -3.83 -2.22
CA MET A 231 25.31 -4.47 -0.94
C MET A 231 25.40 -6.00 -1.07
N ILE A 232 24.49 -6.65 -1.79
CA ILE A 232 24.50 -8.09 -1.98
C ILE A 232 25.74 -8.52 -2.76
N ILE A 233 26.08 -7.79 -3.83
CA ILE A 233 27.32 -8.04 -4.59
C ILE A 233 28.56 -7.89 -3.68
N GLY A 234 28.60 -6.87 -2.83
CA GLY A 234 29.69 -6.67 -1.87
C GLY A 234 29.83 -7.84 -0.90
N ILE A 235 28.73 -8.34 -0.35
CA ILE A 235 28.71 -9.53 0.53
C ILE A 235 29.24 -10.76 -0.20
N VAL A 236 28.77 -11.01 -1.43
CA VAL A 236 29.22 -12.16 -2.24
C VAL A 236 30.72 -12.10 -2.51
N LEU A 237 31.23 -10.92 -2.91
CA LEU A 237 32.67 -10.73 -3.16
C LEU A 237 33.50 -10.93 -1.90
N LEU A 238 33.00 -10.48 -0.75
CA LEU A 238 33.68 -10.65 0.54
C LEU A 238 33.73 -12.14 0.95
N LEU A 239 32.66 -12.88 0.76
CA LEU A 239 32.63 -14.33 1.00
C LEU A 239 33.57 -15.09 0.07
N LEU A 240 33.66 -14.71 -1.19
CA LEU A 240 34.60 -15.31 -2.15
C LEU A 240 36.07 -14.99 -1.83
N ALA A 241 36.35 -13.88 -1.14
CA ALA A 241 37.71 -13.52 -0.74
C ALA A 241 38.19 -14.26 0.52
N ILE A 242 37.27 -14.88 1.28
CA ILE A 242 37.56 -15.63 2.51
C ILE A 242 37.83 -17.12 2.19
N VAL A 243 37.40 -17.60 1.05
CA VAL A 243 37.62 -18.99 0.55
C VAL A 243 38.90 -19.07 -0.26
#